data_9f631b1101f173e7a16967d0cd664ce6
#
_entry.id   9f631b1101f173e7a16967d0cd664ce6
#
_cell.length_a   1.000
_cell.length_b   1.000
_cell.length_c   1.000
_cell.angle_alpha   90.00
_cell.angle_beta   90.00
_cell.angle_gamma   90.00
#
_symmetry.space_group_name_H-M   'P 1'
#
loop_
_entity.id
_entity.type
_entity.pdbx_description
1 polymer ?
#
loop_
_entity_poly.entity_id
_entity_poly.type
_entity_poly.pdbx_seq_one_letter_code
_entity_poly.pdbx_strand_id
1 'polypeptide(L)'
;RQRQMCIRDSRNIGFIFQNYNLVPILNVYENIVLPVELDGDTVDQKFMDEVVYMLALEDKLENMPNNLSGGQQQRVAIARALITKPAIILADEPTGNLDSKTSADVLGLLKRTSGEFNQTIVMITHNNEIAQLADRIVRIEDGKIVG
;
A
#
# COMPACT_ATOMS: atom_id res chain seq x y z
N ARG A 1 6.40 -14.71 24.32
CA ARG A 1 6.89 -15.08 22.99
C ARG A 1 5.88 -14.81 21.89
N GLN A 2 4.62 -15.20 22.07
CA GLN A 2 3.57 -14.93 21.09
C GLN A 2 3.37 -13.43 20.90
N ARG A 3 3.48 -12.66 21.96
CA ARG A 3 3.35 -11.21 21.91
C ARG A 3 4.46 -10.58 21.08
N GLN A 4 5.70 -11.08 21.21
CA GLN A 4 6.81 -10.60 20.38
C GLN A 4 6.67 -11.02 18.92
N MET A 5 6.15 -12.21 18.67
CA MET A 5 5.87 -12.67 17.31
C MET A 5 4.81 -11.83 16.64
N CYS A 6 3.74 -11.48 17.34
CA CYS A 6 2.69 -10.61 16.81
C CYS A 6 3.23 -9.22 16.45
N ILE A 7 4.13 -8.66 17.26
CA ILE A 7 4.76 -7.37 16.98
C ILE A 7 5.67 -7.48 15.75
N ARG A 8 6.43 -8.56 15.61
CA ARG A 8 7.24 -8.80 14.41
C ARG A 8 6.39 -8.97 13.17
N ASP A 9 5.31 -9.74 13.29
CA ASP A 9 4.42 -9.99 12.16
C ASP A 9 3.74 -8.71 11.69
N SER A 10 3.37 -7.80 12.59
CA SER A 10 2.77 -6.52 12.22
C SER A 10 3.75 -5.61 11.46
N ARG A 11 5.07 -5.75 11.69
CA ARG A 11 6.10 -5.03 10.94
C ARG A 11 6.34 -5.63 9.56
N ASN A 12 6.04 -6.92 9.38
CA ASN A 12 6.30 -7.65 8.14
C ASN A 12 5.12 -7.63 7.18
N ILE A 13 4.01 -7.03 7.56
CA ILE A 13 2.81 -6.95 6.73
C ILE A 13 2.40 -5.50 6.57
N GLY A 14 2.30 -5.07 5.31
CA GLY A 14 1.73 -3.77 4.96
C GLY A 14 0.28 -3.94 4.52
N PHE A 15 -0.55 -2.94 4.79
CA PHE A 15 -1.97 -2.97 4.43
C PHE A 15 -2.33 -1.80 3.52
N ILE A 16 -3.07 -2.08 2.45
CA ILE A 16 -3.64 -1.07 1.56
C ILE A 16 -5.13 -1.33 1.48
N PHE A 17 -5.93 -0.29 1.75
CA PHE A 17 -7.38 -0.40 1.81
C PHE A 17 -8.05 0.40 0.69
N GLN A 18 -9.28 0.03 0.37
CA GLN A 18 -10.10 0.72 -0.62
C GLN A 18 -10.33 2.19 -0.28
N ASN A 19 -10.50 2.51 0.99
CA ASN A 19 -10.78 3.87 1.47
C ASN A 19 -9.53 4.65 1.88
N TYR A 20 -8.36 4.17 1.53
CA TYR A 20 -7.04 4.79 1.79
C TYR A 20 -6.67 4.91 3.28
N ASN A 21 -7.62 5.24 4.15
CA ASN A 21 -7.45 5.38 5.61
C ASN A 21 -6.31 6.33 6.02
N LEU A 22 -6.17 7.45 5.30
CA LEU A 22 -5.22 8.47 5.67
C LEU A 22 -5.75 9.27 6.87
N VAL A 23 -4.83 9.72 7.73
CA VAL A 23 -5.17 10.57 8.85
C VAL A 23 -5.37 11.99 8.33
N PRO A 24 -6.57 12.57 8.41
CA PRO A 24 -6.89 13.82 7.70
C PRO A 24 -6.20 15.07 8.25
N ILE A 25 -5.74 15.03 9.48
CA ILE A 25 -5.05 16.16 10.12
C ILE A 25 -3.52 16.11 9.92
N LEU A 26 -3.01 15.04 9.30
CA LEU A 26 -1.59 14.89 8.97
C LEU A 26 -1.37 15.13 7.49
N ASN A 27 -0.22 15.74 7.13
CA ASN A 27 0.14 15.90 5.72
C ASN A 27 0.59 14.55 5.12
N VAL A 28 0.97 14.58 3.84
CA VAL A 28 1.41 13.37 3.12
C VAL A 28 2.62 12.73 3.80
N TYR A 29 3.66 13.52 4.08
CA TYR A 29 4.86 13.01 4.73
C TYR A 29 4.55 12.36 6.07
N GLU A 30 3.77 13.04 6.91
CA GLU A 30 3.40 12.53 8.23
C GLU A 30 2.59 11.24 8.16
N ASN A 31 1.67 11.14 7.18
CA ASN A 31 0.92 9.90 6.95
C ASN A 31 1.84 8.74 6.56
N ILE A 32 2.82 8.98 5.69
CA ILE A 32 3.71 7.93 5.21
C ILE A 32 4.57 7.38 6.35
N VAL A 33 5.16 8.26 7.16
CA VAL A 33 6.12 7.85 8.21
C VAL A 33 5.45 7.40 9.50
N LEU A 34 4.13 7.59 9.62
CA LEU A 34 3.39 7.29 10.85
C LEU A 34 3.66 5.90 11.41
N PRO A 35 3.58 4.80 10.62
CA PRO A 35 3.82 3.48 11.20
C PRO A 35 5.24 3.30 11.73
N VAL A 36 6.24 3.92 11.11
CA VAL A 36 7.62 3.87 11.59
C VAL A 36 7.75 4.61 12.93
N GLU A 37 7.15 5.79 13.02
CA GLU A 37 7.19 6.60 14.24
C GLU A 37 6.42 5.94 15.39
N LEU A 38 5.28 5.30 15.11
CA LEU A 38 4.52 4.59 16.12
C LEU A 38 5.27 3.40 16.70
N ASP A 39 6.13 2.77 15.90
CA ASP A 39 7.00 1.68 16.35
C ASP A 39 8.23 2.19 17.11
N GLY A 40 8.42 3.50 17.19
CA GLY A 40 9.58 4.09 17.85
C GLY A 40 10.86 4.01 17.04
N ASP A 41 10.76 3.65 15.77
CA ASP A 41 11.90 3.53 14.86
C ASP A 41 12.22 4.87 14.18
N THR A 42 13.40 4.96 13.61
CA THR A 42 13.83 6.10 12.83
C THR A 42 13.57 5.83 11.35
N VAL A 43 13.07 6.84 10.64
CA VAL A 43 12.81 6.75 9.21
C VAL A 43 14.14 6.64 8.45
N ASP A 44 14.24 5.63 7.58
CA ASP A 44 15.33 5.53 6.62
C ASP A 44 15.07 6.54 5.50
N GLN A 45 15.74 7.68 5.57
CA GLN A 45 15.48 8.81 4.67
C GLN A 45 15.79 8.45 3.20
N LYS A 46 16.82 7.67 2.96
CA LYS A 46 17.17 7.25 1.60
C LYS A 46 16.07 6.38 1.00
N PHE A 47 15.56 5.44 1.76
CA PHE A 47 14.44 4.59 1.34
C PHE A 47 13.16 5.39 1.15
N MET A 48 12.90 6.33 2.05
CA MET A 48 11.76 7.25 1.94
C MET A 48 11.83 8.02 0.62
N ASP A 49 13.00 8.55 0.26
CA ASP A 49 13.18 9.30 -0.98
C ASP A 49 12.94 8.42 -2.20
N GLU A 50 13.37 7.16 -2.18
CA GLU A 50 13.12 6.21 -3.28
C GLU A 50 11.63 5.93 -3.43
N VAL A 51 10.92 5.67 -2.33
CA VAL A 51 9.49 5.39 -2.35
C VAL A 51 8.70 6.60 -2.88
N VAL A 52 9.01 7.77 -2.38
CA VAL A 52 8.37 9.03 -2.79
C VAL A 52 8.59 9.28 -4.28
N TYR A 53 9.81 9.05 -4.76
CA TYR A 53 10.15 9.22 -6.16
C TYR A 53 9.36 8.23 -7.05
N MET A 54 9.33 6.96 -6.68
CA MET A 54 8.64 5.94 -7.47
C MET A 54 7.13 6.18 -7.55
N LEU A 55 6.55 6.78 -6.52
CA LEU A 55 5.12 7.05 -6.47
C LEU A 55 4.76 8.47 -6.91
N ALA A 56 5.76 9.24 -7.38
CA ALA A 56 5.58 10.60 -7.89
C ALA A 56 4.92 11.53 -6.87
N LEU A 57 5.37 11.47 -5.62
CA LEU A 57 4.83 12.27 -4.51
C LEU A 57 5.77 13.39 -4.05
N GLU A 58 6.86 13.63 -4.76
CA GLU A 58 7.93 14.56 -4.32
C GLU A 58 7.40 15.98 -4.06
N ASP A 59 6.48 16.44 -4.89
CA ASP A 59 5.90 17.77 -4.78
C ASP A 59 4.60 17.81 -3.97
N LYS A 60 4.23 16.71 -3.32
CA LYS A 60 2.99 16.57 -2.56
C LYS A 60 3.20 16.35 -1.06
N LEU A 61 4.44 16.28 -0.60
CA LEU A 61 4.74 15.88 0.79
C LEU A 61 4.12 16.77 1.85
N GLU A 62 3.92 18.06 1.55
CA GLU A 62 3.33 19.00 2.48
C GLU A 62 1.81 19.14 2.32
N ASN A 63 1.23 18.51 1.30
CA ASN A 63 -0.20 18.59 1.07
C ASN A 63 -0.98 17.80 2.10
N MET A 64 -2.21 18.25 2.38
CA MET A 64 -3.15 17.52 3.23
C MET A 64 -3.95 16.53 2.38
N PRO A 65 -4.44 15.42 2.97
CA PRO A 65 -5.20 14.42 2.20
C PRO A 65 -6.38 15.00 1.42
N ASN A 66 -7.07 16.00 1.98
CA ASN A 66 -8.23 16.61 1.32
C ASN A 66 -7.88 17.35 0.03
N ASN A 67 -6.61 17.69 -0.17
CA ASN A 67 -6.14 18.39 -1.37
C ASN A 67 -5.64 17.44 -2.46
N LEU A 68 -5.81 16.14 -2.26
CA LEU A 68 -5.33 15.11 -3.18
C LEU A 68 -6.50 14.43 -3.88
N SER A 69 -6.27 14.01 -5.13
CA SER A 69 -7.20 13.12 -5.83
C SER A 69 -7.23 11.74 -5.15
N GLY A 70 -8.25 10.92 -5.49
CA GLY A 70 -8.32 9.56 -4.99
C GLY A 70 -7.08 8.72 -5.32
N GLY A 71 -6.59 8.83 -6.56
CA GLY A 71 -5.37 8.13 -6.97
C GLY A 71 -4.14 8.59 -6.20
N GLN A 72 -4.01 9.89 -5.96
CA GLN A 72 -2.92 10.43 -5.16
C GLN A 72 -3.00 9.96 -3.71
N GLN A 73 -4.20 9.95 -3.13
CA GLN A 73 -4.40 9.43 -1.77
C GLN A 73 -4.01 7.94 -1.68
N GLN A 74 -4.36 7.15 -2.70
CA GLN A 74 -3.98 5.74 -2.73
C GLN A 74 -2.46 5.57 -2.87
N ARG A 75 -1.80 6.43 -3.63
CA ARG A 75 -0.32 6.41 -3.71
C ARG A 75 0.31 6.69 -2.34
N VAL A 76 -0.25 7.61 -1.58
CA VAL A 76 0.21 7.87 -0.20
C VAL A 76 0.01 6.64 0.68
N ALA A 77 -1.14 5.97 0.55
CA ALA A 77 -1.40 4.73 1.30
C ALA A 77 -0.41 3.63 0.92
N ILE A 78 -0.06 3.51 -0.36
CA ILE A 78 0.97 2.56 -0.82
C ILE A 78 2.32 2.91 -0.21
N ALA A 79 2.72 4.18 -0.23
CA ALA A 79 3.97 4.62 0.37
C ALA A 79 4.03 4.28 1.86
N ARG A 80 2.93 4.50 2.58
CA ARG A 80 2.82 4.17 4.00
C ARG A 80 2.98 2.67 4.24
N ALA A 81 2.42 1.84 3.36
CA ALA A 81 2.58 0.40 3.47
C ALA A 81 4.01 -0.05 3.19
N LEU A 82 4.70 0.63 2.26
CA LEU A 82 6.07 0.27 1.86
C LEU A 82 7.13 0.69 2.86
N ILE A 83 6.90 1.79 3.59
CA ILE A 83 7.96 2.43 4.40
C ILE A 83 8.47 1.54 5.54
N THR A 84 7.67 0.61 6.01
CA THR A 84 8.07 -0.34 7.03
C THR A 84 8.86 -1.52 6.48
N LYS A 85 9.11 -1.54 5.17
CA LYS A 85 9.82 -2.61 4.45
C LYS A 85 9.19 -3.99 4.71
N PRO A 86 7.85 -4.15 4.50
CA PRO A 86 7.20 -5.42 4.77
C PRO A 86 7.57 -6.47 3.72
N ALA A 87 7.56 -7.74 4.11
CA ALA A 87 7.72 -8.85 3.19
C ALA A 87 6.45 -9.10 2.38
N ILE A 88 5.29 -8.81 2.96
CA ILE A 88 3.98 -9.05 2.35
C ILE A 88 3.14 -7.78 2.45
N ILE A 89 2.45 -7.47 1.36
CA ILE A 89 1.47 -6.39 1.32
C ILE A 89 0.09 -7.01 1.05
N LEU A 90 -0.86 -6.74 1.94
CA LEU A 90 -2.24 -7.13 1.75
C LEU A 90 -3.01 -5.94 1.20
N ALA A 91 -3.54 -6.08 0.01
CA ALA A 91 -4.30 -5.02 -0.67
C ALA A 91 -5.75 -5.47 -0.82
N ASP A 92 -6.66 -4.79 -0.13
CA ASP A 92 -8.08 -5.12 -0.13
C ASP A 92 -8.82 -4.13 -1.04
N GLU A 93 -9.21 -4.59 -2.22
CA GLU A 93 -9.88 -3.79 -3.25
C GLU A 93 -9.18 -2.43 -3.45
N PRO A 94 -7.86 -2.40 -3.72
CA PRO A 94 -7.09 -1.15 -3.64
C PRO A 94 -7.51 -0.09 -4.65
N THR A 95 -8.24 -0.46 -5.70
CA THR A 95 -8.70 0.46 -6.73
C THR A 95 -10.23 0.56 -6.79
N GLY A 96 -10.93 0.07 -5.77
CA GLY A 96 -12.39 0.00 -5.78
C GLY A 96 -13.09 1.35 -5.90
N ASN A 97 -12.46 2.44 -5.45
CA ASN A 97 -13.02 3.80 -5.51
C ASN A 97 -12.44 4.65 -6.64
N LEU A 98 -11.67 4.05 -7.54
CA LEU A 98 -10.97 4.79 -8.61
C LEU A 98 -11.59 4.47 -9.98
N ASP A 99 -11.47 5.43 -10.90
CA ASP A 99 -11.85 5.20 -12.29
C ASP A 99 -10.86 4.23 -12.98
N SER A 100 -11.19 3.78 -14.18
CA SER A 100 -10.42 2.74 -14.88
C SER A 100 -8.99 3.16 -15.17
N LYS A 101 -8.79 4.42 -15.59
CA LYS A 101 -7.47 4.94 -15.93
C LYS A 101 -6.59 5.07 -14.69
N THR A 102 -7.11 5.67 -13.64
CA THR A 102 -6.41 5.84 -12.38
C THR A 102 -6.12 4.48 -11.73
N SER A 103 -7.07 3.55 -11.82
CA SER A 103 -6.87 2.18 -11.34
C SER A 103 -5.69 1.50 -12.02
N ALA A 104 -5.60 1.61 -13.35
CA ALA A 104 -4.50 1.03 -14.11
C ALA A 104 -3.15 1.64 -13.68
N ASP A 105 -3.11 2.95 -13.49
CA ASP A 105 -1.90 3.65 -13.05
C ASP A 105 -1.46 3.18 -11.65
N VAL A 106 -2.39 3.11 -10.71
CA VAL A 106 -2.11 2.67 -9.33
C VAL A 106 -1.66 1.22 -9.28
N LEU A 107 -2.33 0.33 -10.02
CA LEU A 107 -1.95 -1.08 -10.07
C LEU A 107 -0.57 -1.27 -10.71
N GLY A 108 -0.27 -0.51 -11.75
CA GLY A 108 1.06 -0.53 -12.37
C GLY A 108 2.16 -0.10 -11.39
N LEU A 109 1.90 0.94 -10.61
CA LEU A 109 2.84 1.39 -9.57
C LEU A 109 3.02 0.35 -8.48
N LEU A 110 1.93 -0.27 -8.05
CA LEU A 110 1.98 -1.29 -7.01
C LEU A 110 2.81 -2.50 -7.47
N LYS A 111 2.60 -2.94 -8.69
CA LYS A 111 3.36 -4.04 -9.29
C LYS A 111 4.84 -3.68 -9.42
N ARG A 112 5.14 -2.47 -9.86
CA ARG A 112 6.52 -2.01 -10.06
C ARG A 112 7.27 -1.88 -8.72
N THR A 113 6.65 -1.30 -7.72
CA THR A 113 7.26 -1.15 -6.40
C THR A 113 7.49 -2.48 -5.72
N SER A 114 6.54 -3.42 -5.84
CA SER A 114 6.71 -4.74 -5.26
C SER A 114 7.86 -5.51 -5.90
N GLY A 115 8.02 -5.39 -7.22
CA GLY A 115 9.15 -6.00 -7.94
C GLY A 115 10.48 -5.40 -7.52
N GLU A 116 10.55 -4.06 -7.41
CA GLU A 116 11.76 -3.35 -7.02
C GLU A 116 12.21 -3.69 -5.58
N PHE A 117 11.26 -3.83 -4.67
CA PHE A 117 11.56 -4.08 -3.25
C PHE A 117 11.38 -5.56 -2.85
N ASN A 118 11.23 -6.46 -3.82
CA ASN A 118 11.09 -7.91 -3.58
C ASN A 118 9.97 -8.26 -2.59
N GLN A 119 8.82 -7.64 -2.77
CA GLN A 119 7.68 -7.85 -1.89
C GLN A 119 6.62 -8.73 -2.56
N THR A 120 5.91 -9.52 -1.75
CA THR A 120 4.77 -10.30 -2.20
C THR A 120 3.50 -9.50 -1.94
N ILE A 121 2.67 -9.36 -2.98
CA ILE A 121 1.37 -8.70 -2.84
C ILE A 121 0.28 -9.76 -2.86
N VAL A 122 -0.56 -9.74 -1.84
CA VAL A 122 -1.79 -10.52 -1.81
C VAL A 122 -2.95 -9.54 -1.99
N MET A 123 -3.62 -9.64 -3.11
CA MET A 123 -4.70 -8.72 -3.47
C MET A 123 -6.06 -9.41 -3.41
N ILE A 124 -6.99 -8.78 -2.74
CA ILE A 124 -8.38 -9.21 -2.73
C ILE A 124 -9.14 -8.34 -3.72
N THR A 125 -9.82 -8.95 -4.68
CA THR A 125 -10.59 -8.22 -5.68
C THR A 125 -11.75 -9.05 -6.19
N HIS A 126 -12.85 -8.37 -6.55
CA HIS A 126 -13.97 -8.95 -7.27
C HIS A 126 -13.86 -8.74 -8.77
N ASN A 127 -12.87 -7.99 -9.22
CA ASN A 127 -12.70 -7.64 -10.63
C ASN A 127 -11.78 -8.67 -11.31
N ASN A 128 -12.33 -9.42 -12.25
CA ASN A 128 -11.59 -10.47 -12.97
C ASN A 128 -10.45 -9.90 -13.83
N GLU A 129 -10.61 -8.71 -14.38
CA GLU A 129 -9.57 -8.08 -15.19
C GLU A 129 -8.35 -7.76 -14.33
N ILE A 130 -8.59 -7.25 -13.12
CA ILE A 130 -7.53 -6.95 -12.17
C ILE A 130 -6.86 -8.26 -11.72
N ALA A 131 -7.64 -9.29 -11.46
CA ALA A 131 -7.11 -10.60 -11.04
C ALA A 131 -6.14 -11.17 -12.07
N GLN A 132 -6.35 -10.92 -13.37
CA GLN A 132 -5.47 -11.39 -14.43
C GLN A 132 -4.07 -10.79 -14.38
N LEU A 133 -3.86 -9.70 -13.65
CA LEU A 133 -2.54 -9.09 -13.50
C LEU A 133 -1.64 -9.84 -12.52
N ALA A 134 -2.21 -10.74 -11.75
CA ALA A 134 -1.48 -11.49 -10.73
C ALA A 134 -0.73 -12.69 -11.36
N ASP A 135 0.35 -13.07 -10.71
CA ASP A 135 1.10 -14.27 -11.10
C ASP A 135 0.33 -15.55 -10.77
N ARG A 136 -0.51 -15.48 -9.74
CA ARG A 136 -1.33 -16.62 -9.30
C ARG A 136 -2.69 -16.12 -8.82
N ILE A 137 -3.75 -16.82 -9.20
CA ILE A 137 -5.12 -16.50 -8.79
C ILE A 137 -5.65 -17.64 -7.93
N VAL A 138 -6.22 -17.27 -6.78
CA VAL A 138 -6.94 -18.21 -5.91
C VAL A 138 -8.39 -17.73 -5.83
N ARG A 139 -9.32 -18.60 -6.22
CA ARG A 139 -10.75 -18.30 -6.13
C ARG A 139 -11.32 -18.89 -4.87
N ILE A 140 -12.18 -18.09 -4.22
CA ILE A 140 -12.85 -18.51 -3.00
C ILE A 140 -14.36 -18.34 -3.21
N GLU A 141 -15.09 -19.41 -3.00
CA GLU A 141 -16.56 -19.43 -3.05
C GLU A 141 -17.07 -20.10 -1.79
N ASP A 142 -18.04 -19.48 -1.12
CA ASP A 142 -18.66 -20.01 0.11
C ASP A 142 -17.62 -20.40 1.16
N GLY A 143 -16.55 -19.60 1.29
CA GLY A 143 -15.49 -19.86 2.26
C GLY A 143 -14.52 -20.96 1.89
N LYS A 144 -14.59 -21.48 0.65
CA LYS A 144 -13.74 -22.59 0.20
C LYS A 144 -12.97 -22.20 -1.07
N ILE A 145 -11.75 -22.70 -1.15
CA ILE A 145 -10.93 -22.53 -2.35
C ILE A 145 -11.47 -23.43 -3.46
N VAL A 146 -11.75 -22.84 -4.63
CA VAL A 146 -12.35 -23.56 -5.77
C VAL A 146 -11.47 -23.60 -7.03
N GLY A 147 -10.21 -23.26 -6.90
CA GLY A 147 -9.36 -23.32 -8.10
C GLY A 147 -8.05 -22.60 -8.00
#